data_4f18e1e9f54288e71223e78e6a35823f
#
_entry.id   4f18e1e9f54288e71223e78e6a35823f
#
_cell.length_a   1.000
_cell.length_b   1.000
_cell.length_c   1.000
_cell.angle_alpha   90.00
_cell.angle_beta   90.00
_cell.angle_gamma   90.00
#
_symmetry.space_group_name_H-M   'P 1'
#
loop_
_entity.id
_entity.type
_entity.pdbx_description
1 polymer ?
#
loop_
_entity_poly.entity_id
_entity_poly.type
_entity_poly.pdbx_seq_one_letter_code
_entity_poly.pdbx_strand_id
1 'polypeptide(L)'
;MLYFSKLRITLVSIVALFFIFIASSNFQDPENSFITKRVNLGLDLQGGSYLLLEIDNGPIEIQKLQITTSLIRNYLKDKDVIFTDLRIDDKAIFFNINQKDNKIVESFFSDKESVINPYYSQYKSHQFDLMIDKNEFKLTLSKYGLIEIKTSSQDQAIEIVRRRVDEVGTNEPNIVKRGNNRILVELPGLDDPMRIKSLLGKTANLTFRFITQKNNDTFGVETLEFEDGSNEALVSKRIILNGENLLDAQVQMNNQTNETVVSFTLDRVGAKRFGKATRAGIGKQLAIIIDGKIVSAPVIRDAIINGSGQISGNFTFQSATDLALLLRSGALPAPLNIIEERTVGPDLGQDSINAGIFALLIGFLLVIIFMFLKYKVFGLIANITLLVNLFLLVGILTIFEATLTLPGIAGIILTVGMAVDANVLIFERIKEESIKEKNNIIAFDTGYVKSKTAILDANITTLIAAIILFFMGSGPIKGFSVTLAVGIFTTLFSVYFIARMLTGLYVSKNKEKDKLI
;
A
#
# COMPACT_ATOMS: atom_id res chain seq x y z
N MET A 1 0.36 -38.76 -31.43
CA MET A 1 1.52 -38.56 -32.33
C MET A 1 2.75 -38.21 -31.50
N LEU A 2 3.68 -39.16 -31.40
CA LEU A 2 4.95 -39.03 -30.64
C LEU A 2 6.02 -38.17 -31.32
N TYR A 3 5.71 -37.53 -32.44
CA TYR A 3 6.68 -36.70 -33.13
C TYR A 3 6.70 -35.30 -32.49
N PHE A 4 7.57 -35.11 -31.49
CA PHE A 4 8.06 -33.75 -31.18
C PHE A 4 8.95 -33.31 -32.35
N SER A 5 8.46 -32.37 -33.15
CA SER A 5 9.30 -31.77 -34.18
C SER A 5 10.53 -31.13 -33.52
N LYS A 6 11.67 -31.14 -34.19
CA LYS A 6 12.92 -30.51 -33.68
C LYS A 6 12.63 -29.08 -33.20
N LEU A 7 11.78 -28.33 -33.90
CA LEU A 7 11.37 -26.99 -33.54
C LEU A 7 10.65 -26.93 -32.19
N ARG A 8 9.76 -27.89 -31.86
CA ARG A 8 9.07 -27.91 -30.54
C ARG A 8 10.05 -28.23 -29.42
N ILE A 9 10.98 -29.18 -29.64
CA ILE A 9 12.02 -29.51 -28.65
C ILE A 9 12.87 -28.28 -28.37
N THR A 10 13.34 -27.59 -29.42
CA THR A 10 14.17 -26.38 -29.28
C THR A 10 13.41 -25.29 -28.53
N LEU A 11 12.15 -25.05 -28.88
CA LEU A 11 11.33 -24.00 -28.23
C LEU A 11 11.12 -24.30 -26.74
N VAL A 12 10.73 -25.52 -26.37
CA VAL A 12 10.53 -25.92 -24.96
C VAL A 12 11.84 -25.81 -24.18
N SER A 13 12.97 -26.23 -24.79
CA SER A 13 14.28 -26.12 -24.15
C SER A 13 14.72 -24.66 -23.95
N ILE A 14 14.48 -23.78 -24.93
CA ILE A 14 14.79 -22.36 -24.81
C ILE A 14 13.96 -21.72 -23.68
N VAL A 15 12.67 -22.02 -23.62
CA VAL A 15 11.80 -21.50 -22.53
C VAL A 15 12.30 -21.99 -21.16
N ALA A 16 12.60 -23.27 -21.03
CA ALA A 16 13.12 -23.82 -19.77
C ALA A 16 14.44 -23.15 -19.35
N LEU A 17 15.40 -23.01 -20.28
CA LEU A 17 16.70 -22.38 -20.02
C LEU A 17 16.55 -20.90 -19.69
N PHE A 18 15.64 -20.18 -20.34
CA PHE A 18 15.35 -18.78 -20.05
C PHE A 18 14.88 -18.60 -18.60
N PHE A 19 13.92 -19.38 -18.14
CA PHE A 19 13.46 -19.29 -16.76
C PHE A 19 14.48 -19.78 -15.73
N ILE A 20 15.29 -20.79 -16.06
CA ILE A 20 16.42 -21.21 -15.21
C ILE A 20 17.42 -20.06 -15.06
N PHE A 21 17.73 -19.36 -16.14
CA PHE A 21 18.63 -18.20 -16.12
C PHE A 21 18.06 -17.08 -15.25
N ILE A 22 16.78 -16.75 -15.39
CA ILE A 22 16.12 -15.73 -14.54
C ILE A 22 16.11 -16.17 -13.07
N ALA A 23 15.74 -17.42 -12.78
CA ALA A 23 15.72 -17.92 -11.41
C ALA A 23 17.12 -17.87 -10.76
N SER A 24 18.18 -18.04 -11.54
CA SER A 24 19.56 -17.98 -11.04
C SER A 24 19.98 -16.60 -10.54
N SER A 25 19.31 -15.53 -10.96
CA SER A 25 19.61 -14.17 -10.48
C SER A 25 19.36 -14.00 -8.99
N ASN A 26 18.44 -14.77 -8.41
CA ASN A 26 18.17 -14.75 -6.96
C ASN A 26 19.32 -15.28 -6.09
N PHE A 27 20.27 -16.00 -6.70
CA PHE A 27 21.43 -16.60 -6.01
C PHE A 27 22.73 -15.82 -6.26
N GLN A 28 22.69 -14.74 -7.05
CA GLN A 28 23.85 -13.90 -7.37
C GLN A 28 23.81 -12.62 -6.53
N ASP A 29 24.97 -12.02 -6.27
CA ASP A 29 25.05 -10.73 -5.60
C ASP A 29 24.40 -9.61 -6.46
N PRO A 30 23.67 -8.65 -5.82
CA PRO A 30 22.97 -7.58 -6.52
C PRO A 30 23.85 -6.79 -7.50
N GLU A 31 25.09 -6.52 -7.09
CA GLU A 31 26.03 -5.69 -7.84
C GLU A 31 26.59 -6.39 -9.09
N ASN A 32 26.59 -7.73 -9.13
CA ASN A 32 27.15 -8.54 -10.22
C ASN A 32 26.09 -9.22 -11.10
N SER A 33 24.81 -9.01 -10.85
CA SER A 33 23.71 -9.66 -11.56
C SER A 33 23.32 -8.88 -12.82
N PHE A 34 23.21 -9.58 -13.96
CA PHE A 34 22.66 -9.02 -15.21
C PHE A 34 21.17 -8.68 -15.10
N ILE A 35 20.46 -9.26 -14.13
CA ILE A 35 19.04 -9.06 -13.88
C ILE A 35 18.89 -8.48 -12.49
N THR A 36 18.34 -7.28 -12.40
CA THR A 36 18.07 -6.57 -11.14
C THR A 36 16.85 -7.10 -10.40
N LYS A 37 15.92 -7.74 -11.14
CA LYS A 37 14.68 -8.29 -10.60
C LYS A 37 14.93 -9.50 -9.72
N ARG A 38 14.27 -9.53 -8.56
CA ARG A 38 14.34 -10.60 -7.57
C ARG A 38 12.96 -10.91 -6.99
N VAL A 39 12.88 -12.05 -6.31
CA VAL A 39 11.73 -12.39 -5.47
C VAL A 39 11.82 -11.56 -4.18
N ASN A 40 10.79 -10.77 -3.89
CA ASN A 40 10.73 -9.99 -2.67
C ASN A 40 10.33 -10.88 -1.51
N LEU A 41 10.97 -10.70 -0.35
CA LEU A 41 10.59 -11.44 0.85
C LEU A 41 9.52 -10.65 1.62
N GLY A 42 8.47 -11.34 2.05
CA GLY A 42 7.40 -10.73 2.85
C GLY A 42 7.81 -10.48 4.29
N LEU A 43 6.94 -9.76 5.01
CA LEU A 43 7.12 -9.39 6.42
C LEU A 43 7.45 -10.59 7.31
N ASP A 44 6.84 -11.73 7.05
CA ASP A 44 6.99 -12.98 7.82
C ASP A 44 8.41 -13.58 7.70
N LEU A 45 9.15 -13.19 6.64
CA LEU A 45 10.47 -13.73 6.32
C LEU A 45 11.60 -12.73 6.59
N GLN A 46 11.39 -11.43 6.33
CA GLN A 46 12.40 -10.40 6.61
C GLN A 46 12.28 -9.79 8.01
N GLY A 47 11.16 -10.07 8.70
CA GLY A 47 10.78 -9.27 9.85
C GLY A 47 10.23 -7.90 9.43
N GLY A 48 9.85 -7.08 10.41
CA GLY A 48 9.32 -5.74 10.17
C GLY A 48 7.99 -5.49 10.87
N SER A 49 7.22 -4.49 10.42
CA SER A 49 6.00 -4.05 11.07
C SER A 49 4.79 -4.05 10.13
N TYR A 50 3.68 -4.56 10.64
CA TYR A 50 2.35 -4.49 10.04
C TYR A 50 1.49 -3.56 10.88
N LEU A 51 0.96 -2.52 10.27
CA LEU A 51 0.10 -1.53 10.93
C LEU A 51 -1.21 -1.41 10.16
N LEU A 52 -2.33 -1.54 10.86
CA LEU A 52 -3.64 -1.17 10.34
C LEU A 52 -4.05 0.17 10.96
N LEU A 53 -4.10 1.20 10.12
CA LEU A 53 -4.41 2.57 10.51
C LEU A 53 -5.86 2.88 10.18
N GLU A 54 -6.57 3.53 11.07
CA GLU A 54 -7.92 4.06 10.86
C GLU A 54 -7.91 5.58 10.86
N ILE A 55 -8.54 6.17 9.85
CA ILE A 55 -8.63 7.62 9.70
C ILE A 55 -9.79 8.13 10.54
N ASP A 56 -9.50 9.05 11.46
CA ASP A 56 -10.55 9.79 12.17
C ASP A 56 -11.10 10.92 11.28
N ASN A 57 -12.19 10.64 10.60
CA ASN A 57 -12.81 11.62 9.69
C ASN A 57 -13.62 12.72 10.40
N GLY A 58 -13.84 12.65 11.71
CA GLY A 58 -14.62 13.63 12.46
C GLY A 58 -14.13 15.06 12.27
N PRO A 59 -12.84 15.37 12.45
CA PRO A 59 -12.28 16.70 12.23
C PRO A 59 -12.51 17.23 10.80
N ILE A 60 -12.40 16.38 9.78
CA ILE A 60 -12.61 16.78 8.37
C ILE A 60 -14.08 17.12 8.10
N GLU A 61 -15.00 16.32 8.64
CA GLU A 61 -16.44 16.61 8.55
C GLU A 61 -16.76 17.99 9.12
N ILE A 62 -16.24 18.30 10.32
CA ILE A 62 -16.42 19.59 10.99
C ILE A 62 -15.78 20.73 10.17
N GLN A 63 -14.55 20.54 9.70
CA GLN A 63 -13.86 21.52 8.86
C GLN A 63 -14.64 21.80 7.57
N LYS A 64 -15.19 20.77 6.93
CA LYS A 64 -16.02 20.93 5.73
C LYS A 64 -17.29 21.73 6.01
N LEU A 65 -17.95 21.47 7.13
CA LEU A 65 -19.11 22.27 7.57
C LEU A 65 -18.73 23.73 7.82
N GLN A 66 -17.59 24.01 8.46
CA GLN A 66 -17.10 25.37 8.71
C GLN A 66 -16.81 26.14 7.41
N ILE A 67 -16.11 25.48 6.46
CA ILE A 67 -15.83 26.07 5.14
C ILE A 67 -17.15 26.37 4.42
N THR A 68 -18.08 25.40 4.39
CA THR A 68 -19.38 25.57 3.75
C THR A 68 -20.20 26.67 4.40
N THR A 69 -20.20 26.78 5.73
CA THR A 69 -20.84 27.85 6.46
C THR A 69 -20.30 29.25 6.05
N SER A 70 -18.99 29.34 5.85
CA SER A 70 -18.35 30.57 5.39
C SER A 70 -18.74 30.91 3.95
N LEU A 71 -18.83 29.92 3.08
CA LEU A 71 -19.28 30.06 1.68
C LEU A 71 -20.76 30.51 1.63
N ILE A 72 -21.62 29.88 2.45
CA ILE A 72 -23.04 30.26 2.56
C ILE A 72 -23.15 31.71 3.00
N ARG A 73 -22.41 32.12 4.03
CA ARG A 73 -22.42 33.52 4.53
C ARG A 73 -22.04 34.50 3.44
N ASN A 74 -21.00 34.22 2.68
CA ASN A 74 -20.55 35.09 1.59
C ASN A 74 -21.59 35.16 0.48
N TYR A 75 -22.12 34.01 0.06
CA TYR A 75 -23.16 33.95 -0.98
C TYR A 75 -24.43 34.73 -0.61
N LEU A 76 -24.95 34.53 0.62
CA LEU A 76 -26.14 35.23 1.07
C LEU A 76 -25.94 36.75 1.12
N LYS A 77 -24.73 37.19 1.53
CA LYS A 77 -24.35 38.62 1.49
C LYS A 77 -24.26 39.15 0.06
N ASP A 78 -23.64 38.41 -0.85
CA ASP A 78 -23.48 38.84 -2.25
C ASP A 78 -24.82 38.93 -3.00
N LYS A 79 -25.84 38.23 -2.50
CA LYS A 79 -27.22 38.25 -3.03
C LYS A 79 -28.16 39.16 -2.26
N ASP A 80 -27.65 39.95 -1.30
CA ASP A 80 -28.43 40.81 -0.42
C ASP A 80 -29.57 40.08 0.32
N VAL A 81 -29.42 38.79 0.59
CA VAL A 81 -30.36 37.97 1.34
C VAL A 81 -30.10 38.14 2.83
N ILE A 82 -31.14 38.59 3.56
CA ILE A 82 -31.07 38.72 5.02
C ILE A 82 -31.20 37.34 5.67
N PHE A 83 -30.20 36.95 6.43
CA PHE A 83 -30.17 35.69 7.16
C PHE A 83 -29.92 35.91 8.65
N THR A 84 -30.42 34.99 9.46
CA THR A 84 -30.21 34.95 10.92
C THR A 84 -29.83 33.53 11.34
N ASP A 85 -29.22 33.39 12.53
CA ASP A 85 -28.94 32.14 13.20
C ASP A 85 -28.10 31.12 12.37
N LEU A 86 -27.12 31.66 11.62
CA LEU A 86 -26.19 30.77 10.88
C LEU A 86 -25.23 30.12 11.86
N ARG A 87 -25.48 28.83 12.17
CA ARG A 87 -24.72 28.01 13.13
C ARG A 87 -24.49 26.60 12.62
N ILE A 88 -23.50 25.94 13.21
CA ILE A 88 -23.27 24.49 13.07
C ILE A 88 -23.71 23.85 14.37
N ASP A 89 -24.59 22.89 14.28
CA ASP A 89 -25.08 22.10 15.41
C ASP A 89 -25.34 20.65 14.95
N ASP A 90 -25.01 19.67 15.79
CA ASP A 90 -25.18 18.23 15.52
C ASP A 90 -24.79 17.80 14.08
N LYS A 91 -23.58 18.21 13.62
CA LYS A 91 -23.08 17.92 12.27
C LYS A 91 -23.96 18.43 11.12
N ALA A 92 -24.78 19.45 11.37
CA ALA A 92 -25.60 20.12 10.38
C ALA A 92 -25.36 21.63 10.42
N ILE A 93 -25.59 22.30 9.29
CA ILE A 93 -25.59 23.77 9.19
C ILE A 93 -27.03 24.22 9.23
N PHE A 94 -27.34 25.12 10.15
CA PHE A 94 -28.65 25.73 10.28
C PHE A 94 -28.57 27.21 9.96
N PHE A 95 -29.57 27.77 9.28
CA PHE A 95 -29.76 29.21 9.11
C PHE A 95 -31.20 29.51 8.74
N ASN A 96 -31.65 30.72 9.08
CA ASN A 96 -32.98 31.21 8.79
C ASN A 96 -32.93 32.31 7.75
N ILE A 97 -33.88 32.34 6.80
CA ILE A 97 -34.05 33.38 5.80
C ILE A 97 -35.52 33.75 5.67
N ASN A 98 -35.79 34.91 5.03
CA ASN A 98 -37.15 35.30 4.75
C ASN A 98 -37.80 34.42 3.69
N GLN A 99 -39.11 34.12 3.82
CA GLN A 99 -39.86 33.27 2.87
C GLN A 99 -39.77 33.74 1.42
N LYS A 100 -39.61 35.03 1.18
CA LYS A 100 -39.51 35.60 -0.17
C LYS A 100 -38.26 35.11 -0.92
N ASP A 101 -37.19 34.81 -0.18
CA ASP A 101 -35.90 34.47 -0.72
C ASP A 101 -35.67 32.94 -0.79
N ASN A 102 -36.61 32.13 -0.23
CA ASN A 102 -36.49 30.67 -0.17
C ASN A 102 -36.20 30.04 -1.54
N LYS A 103 -36.95 30.44 -2.60
CA LYS A 103 -36.79 29.88 -3.93
C LYS A 103 -35.43 30.17 -4.55
N ILE A 104 -34.84 31.33 -4.27
CA ILE A 104 -33.52 31.72 -4.78
C ILE A 104 -32.46 30.85 -4.14
N VAL A 105 -32.54 30.66 -2.83
CA VAL A 105 -31.58 29.86 -2.09
C VAL A 105 -31.74 28.35 -2.40
N GLU A 106 -32.97 27.85 -2.46
CA GLU A 106 -33.27 26.47 -2.83
C GLU A 106 -32.75 26.12 -4.22
N SER A 107 -33.00 26.98 -5.22
CA SER A 107 -32.50 26.75 -6.58
C SER A 107 -30.99 26.68 -6.65
N PHE A 108 -30.30 27.49 -5.87
CA PHE A 108 -28.84 27.48 -5.83
C PHE A 108 -28.25 26.23 -5.21
N PHE A 109 -28.83 25.72 -4.13
CA PHE A 109 -28.36 24.47 -3.50
C PHE A 109 -28.70 23.21 -4.32
N SER A 110 -29.74 23.30 -5.15
CA SER A 110 -30.19 22.20 -6.04
C SER A 110 -29.52 22.26 -7.41
N ASP A 111 -28.78 23.31 -7.72
CA ASP A 111 -28.07 23.46 -8.98
C ASP A 111 -26.85 22.50 -9.00
N LYS A 112 -26.70 21.78 -10.12
CA LYS A 112 -25.58 20.87 -10.33
C LYS A 112 -24.23 21.57 -10.46
N GLU A 113 -24.22 22.84 -10.82
CA GLU A 113 -23.03 23.68 -10.92
C GLU A 113 -22.74 24.46 -9.62
N SER A 114 -23.49 24.21 -8.56
CA SER A 114 -23.32 24.89 -7.28
C SER A 114 -21.94 24.64 -6.68
N VAL A 115 -21.21 25.75 -6.41
CA VAL A 115 -19.90 25.69 -5.74
C VAL A 115 -20.04 25.33 -4.25
N ILE A 116 -21.19 25.70 -3.64
CA ILE A 116 -21.43 25.43 -2.20
C ILE A 116 -21.94 24.03 -1.96
N ASN A 117 -22.73 23.48 -2.89
CA ASN A 117 -23.26 22.12 -2.81
C ASN A 117 -22.88 21.30 -4.05
N PRO A 118 -21.62 20.88 -4.20
CA PRO A 118 -21.14 20.14 -5.36
C PRO A 118 -22.00 18.92 -5.67
N TYR A 119 -22.27 18.72 -6.97
CA TYR A 119 -22.99 17.56 -7.46
C TYR A 119 -22.05 16.46 -7.96
N TYR A 120 -22.18 15.27 -7.42
CA TYR A 120 -21.41 14.09 -7.83
C TYR A 120 -22.16 13.29 -8.88
N SER A 121 -21.75 13.40 -10.14
CA SER A 121 -22.41 12.76 -11.29
C SER A 121 -22.42 11.23 -11.17
N GLN A 122 -21.39 10.64 -10.61
CA GLN A 122 -21.25 9.19 -10.38
C GLN A 122 -22.31 8.63 -9.42
N TYR A 123 -22.76 9.43 -8.45
CA TYR A 123 -23.77 9.04 -7.45
C TYR A 123 -25.13 9.66 -7.70
N LYS A 124 -25.25 10.58 -8.69
CA LYS A 124 -26.45 11.40 -8.96
C LYS A 124 -26.97 12.09 -7.69
N SER A 125 -26.07 12.59 -6.85
CA SER A 125 -26.37 13.21 -5.56
C SER A 125 -25.50 14.42 -5.31
N HIS A 126 -26.02 15.36 -4.54
CA HIS A 126 -25.26 16.50 -4.02
C HIS A 126 -24.46 16.11 -2.77
N GLN A 127 -23.46 16.93 -2.43
CA GLN A 127 -22.65 16.77 -1.23
C GLN A 127 -23.45 16.91 0.05
N PHE A 128 -24.42 17.83 0.06
CA PHE A 128 -25.31 18.09 1.19
C PHE A 128 -26.76 17.84 0.81
N ASP A 129 -27.49 17.23 1.74
CA ASP A 129 -28.94 17.13 1.68
C ASP A 129 -29.54 18.38 2.31
N LEU A 130 -30.46 19.03 1.61
CA LEU A 130 -31.15 20.24 2.03
C LEU A 130 -32.54 19.87 2.56
N MET A 131 -32.84 20.26 3.79
CA MET A 131 -34.17 20.21 4.37
C MET A 131 -34.61 21.66 4.67
N ILE A 132 -35.86 21.98 4.32
CA ILE A 132 -36.46 23.31 4.54
C ILE A 132 -37.72 23.11 5.37
N ASP A 133 -37.74 23.74 6.54
CA ASP A 133 -38.95 23.82 7.37
C ASP A 133 -39.31 25.30 7.54
N LYS A 134 -40.36 25.77 6.82
CA LYS A 134 -40.82 27.15 6.74
C LYS A 134 -39.70 28.11 6.33
N ASN A 135 -38.97 28.66 7.30
CA ASN A 135 -37.90 29.65 7.14
C ASN A 135 -36.53 29.10 7.54
N GLU A 136 -36.49 27.93 8.17
CA GLU A 136 -35.25 27.29 8.63
C GLU A 136 -34.71 26.36 7.56
N PHE A 137 -33.45 26.55 7.21
CA PHE A 137 -32.68 25.72 6.31
C PHE A 137 -31.75 24.85 7.14
N LYS A 138 -31.80 23.54 6.90
CA LYS A 138 -30.89 22.58 7.48
C LYS A 138 -30.14 21.85 6.38
N LEU A 139 -28.80 21.96 6.39
CA LEU A 139 -27.92 21.19 5.51
C LEU A 139 -27.20 20.12 6.31
N THR A 140 -27.31 18.90 5.88
CA THR A 140 -26.58 17.74 6.41
C THR A 140 -25.71 17.13 5.32
N LEU A 141 -24.55 16.60 5.67
CA LEU A 141 -23.75 15.83 4.70
C LEU A 141 -24.56 14.64 4.21
N SER A 142 -24.72 14.52 2.90
CA SER A 142 -25.38 13.37 2.29
C SER A 142 -24.56 12.10 2.48
N LYS A 143 -25.20 10.93 2.33
CA LYS A 143 -24.48 9.63 2.36
C LYS A 143 -23.30 9.62 1.39
N TYR A 144 -23.49 10.14 0.20
CA TYR A 144 -22.45 10.17 -0.84
C TYR A 144 -21.42 11.27 -0.61
N GLY A 145 -21.82 12.39 -0.02
CA GLY A 145 -20.92 13.43 0.46
C GLY A 145 -19.94 12.88 1.52
N LEU A 146 -20.42 12.08 2.46
CA LEU A 146 -19.60 11.41 3.45
C LEU A 146 -18.64 10.38 2.82
N ILE A 147 -19.12 9.60 1.84
CA ILE A 147 -18.26 8.62 1.12
C ILE A 147 -17.14 9.36 0.40
N GLU A 148 -17.43 10.45 -0.29
CA GLU A 148 -16.44 11.23 -1.05
C GLU A 148 -15.39 11.85 -0.12
N ILE A 149 -15.82 12.44 1.01
CA ILE A 149 -14.89 12.97 2.02
C ILE A 149 -13.97 11.87 2.53
N LYS A 150 -14.51 10.70 2.89
CA LYS A 150 -13.72 9.58 3.40
C LYS A 150 -12.73 9.04 2.36
N THR A 151 -13.17 8.90 1.11
CA THR A 151 -12.32 8.40 0.02
C THR A 151 -11.19 9.39 -0.28
N SER A 152 -11.51 10.67 -0.43
CA SER A 152 -10.51 11.72 -0.68
C SER A 152 -9.50 11.83 0.47
N SER A 153 -9.98 11.77 1.71
CA SER A 153 -9.13 11.76 2.90
C SER A 153 -8.21 10.54 2.93
N GLN A 154 -8.73 9.37 2.58
CA GLN A 154 -7.96 8.13 2.51
C GLN A 154 -6.87 8.20 1.44
N ASP A 155 -7.18 8.75 0.25
CA ASP A 155 -6.22 8.91 -0.83
C ASP A 155 -5.08 9.85 -0.44
N GLN A 156 -5.42 11.01 0.14
CA GLN A 156 -4.42 11.95 0.63
C GLN A 156 -3.56 11.35 1.76
N ALA A 157 -4.19 10.66 2.71
CA ALA A 157 -3.47 10.02 3.81
C ALA A 157 -2.49 8.96 3.31
N ILE A 158 -2.86 8.14 2.31
CA ILE A 158 -1.98 7.13 1.71
C ILE A 158 -0.74 7.78 1.08
N GLU A 159 -0.90 8.87 0.33
CA GLU A 159 0.23 9.57 -0.28
C GLU A 159 1.18 10.17 0.76
N ILE A 160 0.65 10.71 1.85
CA ILE A 160 1.46 11.26 2.94
C ILE A 160 2.17 10.14 3.72
N VAL A 161 1.44 9.06 4.04
CA VAL A 161 2.02 7.88 4.69
C VAL A 161 3.14 7.31 3.84
N ARG A 162 2.95 7.20 2.51
CA ARG A 162 3.98 6.72 1.59
C ARG A 162 5.22 7.61 1.65
N ARG A 163 5.07 8.94 1.52
CA ARG A 163 6.20 9.86 1.62
C ARG A 163 6.94 9.75 2.95
N ARG A 164 6.23 9.60 4.06
CA ARG A 164 6.85 9.44 5.39
C ARG A 164 7.65 8.16 5.50
N VAL A 165 7.13 7.07 4.94
CA VAL A 165 7.76 5.76 4.94
C VAL A 165 8.98 5.74 4.01
N ASP A 166 8.87 6.32 2.81
CA ASP A 166 9.98 6.44 1.84
C ASP A 166 11.14 7.27 2.41
N GLU A 167 10.85 8.36 3.11
CA GLU A 167 11.84 9.22 3.75
C GLU A 167 12.61 8.53 4.89
N VAL A 168 12.03 7.52 5.52
CA VAL A 168 12.72 6.71 6.54
C VAL A 168 13.63 5.66 5.91
N GLY A 169 13.47 5.40 4.60
CA GLY A 169 14.32 4.47 3.86
C GLY A 169 13.91 3.00 4.02
N THR A 170 12.62 2.72 4.18
CA THR A 170 12.13 1.34 4.21
C THR A 170 12.14 0.72 2.81
N ASN A 171 12.55 -0.54 2.72
CA ASN A 171 12.57 -1.28 1.47
C ASN A 171 11.14 -1.74 1.11
N GLU A 172 10.63 -1.30 -0.05
CA GLU A 172 9.39 -1.76 -0.68
C GLU A 172 8.16 -1.86 0.27
N PRO A 173 7.73 -0.74 0.84
CA PRO A 173 6.57 -0.72 1.71
C PRO A 173 5.29 -1.08 0.93
N ASN A 174 4.45 -1.94 1.48
CA ASN A 174 3.14 -2.22 0.92
C ASN A 174 2.08 -1.37 1.64
N ILE A 175 1.56 -0.36 0.94
CA ILE A 175 0.56 0.57 1.48
C ILE A 175 -0.70 0.47 0.64
N VAL A 176 -1.78 -0.06 1.23
CA VAL A 176 -3.03 -0.33 0.50
C VAL A 176 -4.27 0.10 1.28
N LYS A 177 -5.32 0.45 0.55
CA LYS A 177 -6.65 0.74 1.13
C LYS A 177 -7.28 -0.50 1.75
N ARG A 178 -7.91 -0.33 2.91
CA ARG A 178 -8.75 -1.34 3.55
C ARG A 178 -10.10 -0.75 3.92
N GLY A 179 -11.14 -1.12 3.15
CA GLY A 179 -12.45 -0.47 3.28
C GLY A 179 -12.38 1.02 2.97
N ASN A 180 -13.27 1.82 3.58
CA ASN A 180 -13.46 3.23 3.24
C ASN A 180 -12.71 4.22 4.16
N ASN A 181 -12.09 3.73 5.25
CA ASN A 181 -11.47 4.60 6.26
C ASN A 181 -10.18 4.03 6.86
N ARG A 182 -9.66 2.91 6.32
CA ARG A 182 -8.46 2.26 6.86
C ARG A 182 -7.37 2.15 5.82
N ILE A 183 -6.13 2.19 6.32
CA ILE A 183 -4.92 2.03 5.53
C ILE A 183 -4.12 0.89 6.14
N LEU A 184 -3.78 -0.09 5.33
CA LEU A 184 -2.85 -1.14 5.69
C LEU A 184 -1.45 -0.71 5.29
N VAL A 185 -0.49 -0.78 6.22
CA VAL A 185 0.92 -0.46 6.02
C VAL A 185 1.75 -1.65 6.47
N GLU A 186 2.46 -2.25 5.53
CA GLU A 186 3.42 -3.33 5.80
C GLU A 186 4.82 -2.82 5.47
N LEU A 187 5.72 -2.93 6.42
CA LEU A 187 7.09 -2.38 6.38
C LEU A 187 8.11 -3.50 6.62
N PRO A 188 8.49 -4.26 5.57
CA PRO A 188 9.46 -5.32 5.68
C PRO A 188 10.86 -4.77 6.03
N GLY A 189 11.62 -5.52 6.82
CA GLY A 189 13.01 -5.19 7.15
C GLY A 189 13.20 -3.90 7.96
N LEU A 190 12.18 -3.46 8.70
CA LEU A 190 12.25 -2.24 9.50
C LEU A 190 12.94 -2.49 10.83
N ASP A 191 14.03 -1.75 11.11
CA ASP A 191 14.81 -1.89 12.35
C ASP A 191 14.14 -1.21 13.56
N ASP A 192 13.42 -0.09 13.35
CA ASP A 192 12.78 0.69 14.42
C ASP A 192 11.29 0.93 14.16
N PRO A 193 10.42 -0.03 14.52
CA PRO A 193 8.97 0.11 14.38
C PRO A 193 8.38 1.25 15.22
N MET A 194 8.97 1.56 16.38
CA MET A 194 8.45 2.58 17.29
C MET A 194 8.59 3.99 16.72
N ARG A 195 9.69 4.25 16.02
CA ARG A 195 9.92 5.52 15.33
C ARG A 195 8.91 5.75 14.24
N ILE A 196 8.69 4.76 13.36
CA ILE A 196 7.68 4.86 12.29
C ILE A 196 6.29 5.08 12.86
N LYS A 197 5.92 4.34 13.90
CA LYS A 197 4.64 4.50 14.58
C LYS A 197 4.44 5.93 15.07
N SER A 198 5.46 6.52 15.69
CA SER A 198 5.40 7.91 16.15
C SER A 198 5.27 8.91 15.01
N LEU A 199 5.93 8.66 13.88
CA LEU A 199 5.85 9.52 12.68
C LEU A 199 4.49 9.41 11.98
N LEU A 200 3.91 8.21 11.90
CA LEU A 200 2.61 8.00 11.27
C LEU A 200 1.44 8.53 12.12
N GLY A 201 1.58 8.56 13.45
CA GLY A 201 0.55 9.04 14.36
C GLY A 201 0.44 10.57 14.42
N LYS A 202 1.48 11.32 14.02
CA LYS A 202 1.47 12.80 14.05
C LYS A 202 0.80 13.36 12.79
N THR A 203 -0.13 14.33 12.98
CA THR A 203 -0.77 15.00 11.85
C THR A 203 0.17 15.97 11.15
N ALA A 204 1.09 16.58 11.88
CA ALA A 204 2.05 17.58 11.40
C ALA A 204 1.37 18.83 10.77
N ASN A 205 0.27 19.27 11.35
CA ASN A 205 -0.45 20.46 10.90
C ASN A 205 0.30 21.72 11.34
N LEU A 206 1.12 22.26 10.44
CA LEU A 206 1.90 23.47 10.67
C LEU A 206 1.08 24.71 10.39
N THR A 207 1.03 25.65 11.36
CA THR A 207 0.47 26.98 11.16
C THR A 207 1.37 28.06 11.77
N PHE A 208 1.40 29.22 11.09
CA PHE A 208 2.07 30.43 11.58
C PHE A 208 1.03 31.46 11.98
N ARG A 209 1.11 31.95 13.22
CA ARG A 209 0.14 32.91 13.77
C ARG A 209 0.85 33.92 14.67
N PHE A 210 0.30 35.16 14.77
CA PHE A 210 0.86 36.13 15.70
C PHE A 210 0.46 35.85 17.15
N ILE A 211 1.40 36.01 18.07
CA ILE A 211 1.10 36.08 19.50
C ILE A 211 0.51 37.48 19.79
N THR A 212 -0.57 37.51 20.56
CA THR A 212 -1.28 38.71 20.96
C THR A 212 -1.13 38.91 22.46
N GLN A 213 -0.84 40.13 22.88
CA GLN A 213 -0.83 40.44 24.32
C GLN A 213 -2.28 40.52 24.82
N LYS A 214 -2.46 40.21 26.10
CA LYS A 214 -3.76 40.19 26.79
C LYS A 214 -4.34 41.59 26.91
N ASN A 215 -4.93 42.12 25.82
CA ASN A 215 -5.81 43.28 25.88
C ASN A 215 -7.25 42.77 26.01
N ASN A 216 -8.15 43.54 26.61
CA ASN A 216 -9.51 43.17 27.00
C ASN A 216 -10.42 42.58 25.91
N ASP A 217 -9.99 42.52 24.66
CA ASP A 217 -10.72 41.91 23.54
C ASP A 217 -10.30 40.44 23.35
N THR A 218 -11.07 39.54 23.93
CA THR A 218 -10.93 38.06 23.75
C THR A 218 -11.46 37.57 22.40
N PHE A 219 -11.94 38.50 21.56
CA PHE A 219 -12.50 38.10 20.24
C PHE A 219 -11.39 37.80 19.23
N GLY A 220 -11.41 36.59 18.64
CA GLY A 220 -10.46 36.21 17.59
C GLY A 220 -9.08 35.75 18.09
N VAL A 221 -8.95 35.40 19.36
CA VAL A 221 -7.76 34.78 19.95
C VAL A 221 -8.08 33.41 20.56
N GLU A 222 -7.09 32.58 20.71
CA GLU A 222 -7.15 31.30 21.43
C GLU A 222 -5.89 31.11 22.26
N THR A 223 -5.99 30.36 23.36
CA THR A 223 -4.86 30.03 24.22
C THR A 223 -4.29 28.71 23.76
N LEU A 224 -2.97 28.67 23.51
CA LEU A 224 -2.25 27.46 23.14
C LEU A 224 -1.07 27.26 24.08
N GLU A 225 -0.79 25.99 24.39
CA GLU A 225 0.36 25.57 25.20
C GLU A 225 1.61 25.44 24.35
N PHE A 226 2.77 25.69 24.95
CA PHE A 226 4.05 25.32 24.35
C PHE A 226 4.27 23.80 24.41
N GLU A 227 5.02 23.26 23.43
CA GLU A 227 5.30 21.81 23.34
C GLU A 227 6.01 21.27 24.59
N ASP A 228 6.84 22.09 25.24
CA ASP A 228 7.55 21.77 26.48
C ASP A 228 6.67 21.87 27.74
N GLY A 229 5.41 22.27 27.62
CA GLY A 229 4.49 22.44 28.74
C GLY A 229 4.84 23.59 29.69
N SER A 230 5.81 24.44 29.34
CA SER A 230 6.34 25.48 30.23
C SER A 230 5.39 26.65 30.44
N ASN A 231 4.67 27.05 29.40
CA ASN A 231 3.83 28.24 29.38
C ASN A 231 2.66 28.10 28.38
N GLU A 232 1.69 29.02 28.51
CA GLU A 232 0.62 29.24 27.54
C GLU A 232 0.76 30.62 26.89
N ALA A 233 0.36 30.76 25.64
CA ALA A 233 0.32 32.04 24.98
C ALA A 233 -1.03 32.25 24.24
N LEU A 234 -1.48 33.53 24.21
CA LEU A 234 -2.62 33.94 23.44
C LEU A 234 -2.21 34.15 21.98
N VAL A 235 -2.81 33.37 21.10
CA VAL A 235 -2.49 33.36 19.68
C VAL A 235 -3.70 33.82 18.87
N SER A 236 -3.47 34.62 17.84
CA SER A 236 -4.52 35.01 16.91
C SER A 236 -5.10 33.78 16.18
N LYS A 237 -6.45 33.72 16.08
CA LYS A 237 -7.11 32.68 15.26
C LYS A 237 -6.82 32.83 13.77
N ARG A 238 -6.35 34.04 13.35
CA ARG A 238 -5.98 34.29 11.95
C ARG A 238 -4.68 33.60 11.60
N ILE A 239 -4.75 32.59 10.74
CA ILE A 239 -3.60 31.89 10.18
C ILE A 239 -2.94 32.80 9.13
N ILE A 240 -1.63 33.02 9.27
CA ILE A 240 -0.80 33.76 8.30
C ILE A 240 -0.38 32.85 7.17
N LEU A 241 0.07 31.65 7.53
CA LEU A 241 0.61 30.63 6.64
C LEU A 241 0.30 29.26 7.23
N ASN A 242 0.02 28.28 6.38
CA ASN A 242 -0.12 26.87 6.74
C ASN A 242 0.95 26.02 6.05
N GLY A 243 1.07 24.76 6.45
CA GLY A 243 2.06 23.82 5.94
C GLY A 243 1.95 23.52 4.46
N GLU A 244 0.81 23.78 3.81
CA GLU A 244 0.60 23.57 2.37
C GLU A 244 1.53 24.44 1.50
N ASN A 245 2.01 25.56 2.04
CA ASN A 245 2.93 26.45 1.34
C ASN A 245 4.40 26.09 1.56
N LEU A 246 4.70 24.99 2.25
CA LEU A 246 6.05 24.52 2.48
C LEU A 246 6.54 23.69 1.29
N LEU A 247 7.69 24.05 0.74
CA LEU A 247 8.35 23.29 -0.35
C LEU A 247 9.33 22.27 0.18
N ASP A 248 10.11 22.65 1.18
CA ASP A 248 11.18 21.81 1.72
C ASP A 248 11.45 22.16 3.19
N ALA A 249 11.95 21.18 3.94
CA ALA A 249 12.41 21.34 5.31
C ALA A 249 13.63 20.44 5.55
N GLN A 250 14.69 21.02 6.15
CA GLN A 250 15.96 20.32 6.38
C GLN A 250 16.51 20.65 7.75
N VAL A 251 17.21 19.69 8.36
CA VAL A 251 17.95 19.92 9.59
C VAL A 251 19.22 20.69 9.28
N GLN A 252 19.48 21.72 10.03
CA GLN A 252 20.71 22.49 9.97
C GLN A 252 21.26 22.75 11.38
N MET A 253 22.56 22.86 11.48
CA MET A 253 23.21 23.33 12.71
C MET A 253 23.46 24.84 12.58
N ASN A 254 22.95 25.61 13.52
CA ASN A 254 23.19 27.04 13.54
C ASN A 254 24.64 27.30 13.99
N ASN A 255 25.48 27.78 13.09
CA ASN A 255 26.91 28.01 13.35
C ASN A 255 27.19 29.07 14.40
N GLN A 256 26.22 29.90 14.79
CA GLN A 256 26.40 30.96 15.81
C GLN A 256 26.04 30.51 17.22
N THR A 257 24.94 29.72 17.35
CA THR A 257 24.45 29.24 18.66
C THR A 257 24.77 27.79 18.91
N ASN A 258 25.29 27.06 17.93
CA ASN A 258 25.54 25.61 17.95
C ASN A 258 24.29 24.77 18.25
N GLU A 259 23.11 25.32 17.98
CA GLU A 259 21.80 24.68 18.15
C GLU A 259 21.35 23.98 16.89
N THR A 260 20.66 22.86 17.06
CA THR A 260 20.01 22.17 15.94
C THR A 260 18.71 22.90 15.62
N VAL A 261 18.53 23.31 14.35
CA VAL A 261 17.34 24.01 13.86
C VAL A 261 16.78 23.31 12.64
N VAL A 262 15.50 23.51 12.37
CA VAL A 262 14.87 23.06 11.13
C VAL A 262 14.72 24.26 10.20
N SER A 263 15.47 24.26 9.11
CA SER A 263 15.36 25.25 8.04
C SER A 263 14.22 24.87 7.11
N PHE A 264 13.40 25.82 6.72
CA PHE A 264 12.29 25.60 5.79
C PHE A 264 12.32 26.58 4.64
N THR A 265 11.74 26.17 3.50
CA THR A 265 11.57 26.97 2.30
C THR A 265 10.13 26.92 1.86
N LEU A 266 9.56 28.10 1.54
CA LEU A 266 8.19 28.28 1.12
C LEU A 266 8.05 28.35 -0.41
N ASP A 267 6.88 28.00 -0.91
CA ASP A 267 6.51 28.23 -2.29
C ASP A 267 6.39 29.73 -2.60
N ARG A 268 6.22 30.08 -3.86
CA ARG A 268 6.14 31.48 -4.30
C ARG A 268 4.97 32.24 -3.66
N VAL A 269 3.84 31.58 -3.43
CA VAL A 269 2.63 32.18 -2.83
C VAL A 269 2.84 32.38 -1.34
N GLY A 270 3.36 31.37 -0.65
CA GLY A 270 3.72 31.42 0.75
C GLY A 270 4.77 32.48 1.04
N ALA A 271 5.86 32.53 0.25
CA ALA A 271 6.90 33.54 0.38
C ALA A 271 6.35 34.96 0.29
N LYS A 272 5.45 35.22 -0.68
CA LYS A 272 4.79 36.54 -0.81
C LYS A 272 3.90 36.87 0.38
N ARG A 273 3.09 35.91 0.87
CA ARG A 273 2.24 36.08 2.05
C ARG A 273 3.06 36.28 3.30
N PHE A 274 4.09 35.47 3.48
CA PHE A 274 4.99 35.52 4.63
C PHE A 274 5.79 36.82 4.68
N GLY A 275 6.34 37.24 3.53
CA GLY A 275 7.03 38.52 3.41
C GLY A 275 6.15 39.74 3.74
N LYS A 276 4.87 39.73 3.31
CA LYS A 276 3.91 40.76 3.66
C LYS A 276 3.59 40.77 5.16
N ALA A 277 3.37 39.58 5.74
CA ALA A 277 3.02 39.43 7.16
C ALA A 277 4.22 39.79 8.06
N THR A 278 5.43 39.32 7.76
CA THR A 278 6.62 39.62 8.55
C THR A 278 7.01 41.09 8.47
N ARG A 279 6.83 41.75 7.33
CA ARG A 279 7.01 43.22 7.19
C ARG A 279 6.04 44.01 8.08
N ALA A 280 4.76 43.60 8.14
CA ALA A 280 3.76 44.28 8.99
C ALA A 280 3.88 43.88 10.47
N GLY A 281 4.62 42.83 10.79
CA GLY A 281 4.77 42.28 12.12
C GLY A 281 6.17 42.42 12.74
N ILE A 282 7.02 43.32 12.22
CA ILE A 282 8.33 43.57 12.82
C ILE A 282 8.18 43.97 14.29
N GLY A 283 8.96 43.32 15.18
CA GLY A 283 8.88 43.49 16.63
C GLY A 283 7.82 42.62 17.32
N LYS A 284 6.96 41.93 16.57
CA LYS A 284 5.97 40.98 17.14
C LYS A 284 6.51 39.57 17.19
N GLN A 285 5.98 38.76 18.10
CA GLN A 285 6.25 37.34 18.16
C GLN A 285 5.39 36.56 17.16
N LEU A 286 6.03 35.67 16.42
CA LEU A 286 5.40 34.77 15.47
C LEU A 286 5.42 33.35 16.04
N ALA A 287 4.26 32.86 16.46
CA ALA A 287 4.13 31.49 16.91
C ALA A 287 4.18 30.51 15.72
N ILE A 288 5.03 29.53 15.83
CA ILE A 288 5.11 28.35 14.96
C ILE A 288 4.39 27.22 15.69
N ILE A 289 3.25 26.82 15.17
CA ILE A 289 2.32 25.90 15.84
C ILE A 289 2.26 24.62 15.03
N ILE A 290 2.44 23.49 15.67
CA ILE A 290 2.32 22.16 15.07
C ILE A 290 1.33 21.36 15.93
N ASP A 291 0.30 20.81 15.29
CA ASP A 291 -0.74 19.99 15.94
C ASP A 291 -1.36 20.70 17.18
N GLY A 292 -1.54 22.02 17.10
CA GLY A 292 -2.15 22.81 18.15
C GLY A 292 -1.23 23.21 19.30
N LYS A 293 0.07 22.86 19.25
CA LYS A 293 1.07 23.26 20.25
C LYS A 293 2.09 24.22 19.66
N ILE A 294 2.53 25.18 20.48
CA ILE A 294 3.55 26.15 20.08
C ILE A 294 4.92 25.51 20.22
N VAL A 295 5.60 25.28 19.09
CA VAL A 295 6.97 24.73 19.07
C VAL A 295 7.99 25.83 19.28
N SER A 296 7.76 27.02 18.72
CA SER A 296 8.66 28.17 18.82
C SER A 296 7.89 29.47 18.61
N ALA A 297 8.37 30.55 19.21
CA ALA A 297 7.74 31.86 19.10
C ALA A 297 8.79 32.99 18.96
N PRO A 298 9.58 33.01 17.86
CA PRO A 298 10.62 34.01 17.66
C PRO A 298 10.02 35.41 17.44
N VAL A 299 10.79 36.44 17.83
CA VAL A 299 10.47 37.83 17.48
C VAL A 299 10.94 38.10 16.07
N ILE A 300 10.07 38.68 15.26
CA ILE A 300 10.39 39.09 13.89
C ILE A 300 11.33 40.31 13.97
N ARG A 301 12.57 40.16 13.55
CA ARG A 301 13.57 41.27 13.51
C ARG A 301 13.49 42.03 12.19
N ASP A 302 13.37 41.30 11.10
CA ASP A 302 13.32 41.82 9.73
C ASP A 302 12.25 41.15 8.89
N ALA A 303 11.87 41.81 7.78
CA ALA A 303 10.94 41.23 6.80
C ALA A 303 11.58 40.07 6.04
N ILE A 304 10.97 38.88 6.10
CA ILE A 304 11.47 37.65 5.45
C ILE A 304 10.86 37.57 4.04
N ILE A 305 11.54 38.12 3.05
CA ILE A 305 11.01 38.23 1.67
C ILE A 305 11.35 37.00 0.82
N ASN A 306 12.44 36.31 1.17
CA ASN A 306 12.98 35.17 0.40
C ASN A 306 12.20 33.87 0.62
N GLY A 307 11.23 33.85 1.53
CA GLY A 307 10.45 32.65 1.81
C GLY A 307 11.21 31.54 2.52
N SER A 308 12.37 31.83 3.10
CA SER A 308 13.14 30.87 3.91
C SER A 308 13.13 31.30 5.37
N GLY A 309 13.07 30.35 6.29
CA GLY A 309 13.12 30.60 7.71
C GLY A 309 13.70 29.42 8.47
N GLN A 310 13.90 29.62 9.78
CA GLN A 310 14.39 28.57 10.67
C GLN A 310 13.44 28.43 11.86
N ILE A 311 13.14 27.18 12.21
CA ILE A 311 12.41 26.81 13.41
C ILE A 311 13.46 26.42 14.45
N SER A 312 13.60 27.23 15.48
CA SER A 312 14.47 26.96 16.63
C SER A 312 13.64 26.41 17.80
N GLY A 313 14.23 25.53 18.57
CA GLY A 313 13.61 24.92 19.75
C GLY A 313 14.65 24.04 20.44
N ASN A 314 14.30 23.38 21.54
CA ASN A 314 15.19 22.43 22.22
C ASN A 314 15.28 21.09 21.46
N PHE A 315 15.66 21.15 20.18
CA PHE A 315 15.72 19.96 19.33
C PHE A 315 17.03 19.18 19.55
N THR A 316 16.89 17.87 19.70
CA THR A 316 17.99 16.94 19.41
C THR A 316 18.10 16.80 17.87
N PHE A 317 19.24 16.33 17.38
CA PHE A 317 19.41 16.08 15.94
C PHE A 317 18.32 15.13 15.42
N GLN A 318 17.96 14.10 16.19
CA GLN A 318 16.92 13.13 15.82
C GLN A 318 15.53 13.78 15.76
N SER A 319 15.13 14.56 16.78
CA SER A 319 13.81 15.22 16.81
C SER A 319 13.68 16.28 15.71
N ALA A 320 14.77 17.00 15.39
CA ALA A 320 14.78 17.92 14.25
C ALA A 320 14.66 17.19 12.91
N THR A 321 15.32 16.03 12.78
CA THR A 321 15.21 15.19 11.57
C THR A 321 13.79 14.69 11.39
N ASP A 322 13.16 14.18 12.44
CA ASP A 322 11.78 13.69 12.41
C ASP A 322 10.80 14.84 12.10
N LEU A 323 11.04 16.03 12.67
CA LEU A 323 10.23 17.21 12.37
C LEU A 323 10.39 17.65 10.91
N ALA A 324 11.61 17.73 10.39
CA ALA A 324 11.88 18.09 9.01
C ALA A 324 11.21 17.10 8.04
N LEU A 325 11.29 15.79 8.34
CA LEU A 325 10.60 14.74 7.59
C LEU A 325 9.09 14.94 7.58
N LEU A 326 8.49 15.15 8.75
CA LEU A 326 7.04 15.39 8.89
C LEU A 326 6.58 16.62 8.10
N LEU A 327 7.34 17.71 8.16
CA LEU A 327 7.03 18.94 7.44
C LEU A 327 7.15 18.76 5.92
N ARG A 328 8.18 18.05 5.45
CA ARG A 328 8.42 17.80 4.03
C ARG A 328 7.40 16.82 3.44
N SER A 329 7.02 15.79 4.17
CA SER A 329 6.01 14.82 3.73
C SER A 329 4.60 15.40 3.70
N GLY A 330 4.35 16.48 4.44
CA GLY A 330 3.07 17.17 4.53
C GLY A 330 2.19 16.73 5.69
N ALA A 331 1.15 17.55 5.94
CA ALA A 331 0.19 17.29 7.00
C ALA A 331 -0.85 16.26 6.59
N LEU A 332 -1.14 15.31 7.48
CA LEU A 332 -2.25 14.38 7.30
C LEU A 332 -3.59 15.15 7.32
N PRO A 333 -4.54 14.76 6.46
CA PRO A 333 -5.87 15.41 6.44
C PRO A 333 -6.64 15.18 7.74
N ALA A 334 -6.37 14.08 8.42
CA ALA A 334 -6.95 13.70 9.70
C ALA A 334 -5.99 12.85 10.52
N PRO A 335 -6.20 12.74 11.85
CA PRO A 335 -5.45 11.81 12.69
C PRO A 335 -5.59 10.37 12.23
N LEU A 336 -4.49 9.62 12.32
CA LEU A 336 -4.45 8.18 12.06
C LEU A 336 -4.34 7.44 13.39
N ASN A 337 -5.31 6.59 13.68
CA ASN A 337 -5.32 5.73 14.86
C ASN A 337 -4.84 4.32 14.48
N ILE A 338 -3.87 3.79 15.20
CA ILE A 338 -3.41 2.42 15.00
C ILE A 338 -4.40 1.49 15.69
N ILE A 339 -5.13 0.68 14.91
CA ILE A 339 -6.13 -0.28 15.43
C ILE A 339 -5.61 -1.70 15.52
N GLU A 340 -4.60 -2.03 14.71
CA GLU A 340 -3.92 -3.33 14.77
C GLU A 340 -2.43 -3.11 14.47
N GLU A 341 -1.60 -3.77 15.27
CA GLU A 341 -0.15 -3.75 15.13
C GLU A 341 0.40 -5.16 15.30
N ARG A 342 1.27 -5.58 14.37
CA ARG A 342 2.04 -6.82 14.47
C ARG A 342 3.46 -6.51 14.07
N THR A 343 4.39 -6.84 14.93
CA THR A 343 5.83 -6.71 14.65
C THR A 343 6.46 -8.08 14.68
N VAL A 344 7.20 -8.41 13.63
CA VAL A 344 7.98 -9.64 13.51
C VAL A 344 9.46 -9.26 13.59
N GLY A 345 10.18 -9.81 14.56
CA GLY A 345 11.62 -9.57 14.67
C GLY A 345 12.39 -10.20 13.50
N PRO A 346 13.49 -9.62 13.03
CA PRO A 346 14.31 -10.16 11.94
C PRO A 346 14.79 -11.59 12.20
N ASP A 347 15.16 -11.92 13.44
CA ASP A 347 15.61 -13.26 13.84
C ASP A 347 14.52 -14.32 13.62
N LEU A 348 13.26 -14.01 13.93
CA LEU A 348 12.13 -14.91 13.73
C LEU A 348 11.86 -15.14 12.23
N GLY A 349 12.07 -14.15 11.41
CA GLY A 349 11.97 -14.26 9.96
C GLY A 349 13.06 -15.21 9.41
N GLN A 350 14.31 -15.03 9.83
CA GLN A 350 15.43 -15.87 9.39
C GLN A 350 15.26 -17.33 9.82
N ASP A 351 14.81 -17.58 11.05
CA ASP A 351 14.53 -18.93 11.54
C ASP A 351 13.42 -19.59 10.71
N SER A 352 12.39 -18.82 10.33
CA SER A 352 11.29 -19.30 9.47
C SER A 352 11.77 -19.64 8.07
N ILE A 353 12.67 -18.86 7.49
CA ILE A 353 13.30 -19.15 6.19
C ILE A 353 14.10 -20.45 6.28
N ASN A 354 14.97 -20.57 7.29
CA ASN A 354 15.82 -21.75 7.46
C ASN A 354 14.98 -23.01 7.64
N ALA A 355 13.95 -22.96 8.49
CA ALA A 355 13.03 -24.08 8.69
C ALA A 355 12.25 -24.42 7.41
N GLY A 356 11.77 -23.41 6.66
CA GLY A 356 11.07 -23.58 5.40
C GLY A 356 11.93 -24.20 4.31
N ILE A 357 13.17 -23.73 4.14
CA ILE A 357 14.14 -24.31 3.18
C ILE A 357 14.49 -25.73 3.57
N PHE A 358 14.73 -26.01 4.85
CA PHE A 358 15.04 -27.34 5.33
C PHE A 358 13.88 -28.32 5.09
N ALA A 359 12.64 -27.91 5.36
CA ALA A 359 11.44 -28.70 5.07
C ALA A 359 11.28 -28.96 3.56
N LEU A 360 11.52 -27.94 2.72
CA LEU A 360 11.50 -28.08 1.25
C LEU A 360 12.54 -29.12 0.78
N LEU A 361 13.77 -29.02 1.26
CA LEU A 361 14.85 -29.94 0.87
C LEU A 361 14.56 -31.38 1.28
N ILE A 362 14.07 -31.60 2.51
CA ILE A 362 13.68 -32.94 2.96
C ILE A 362 12.51 -33.47 2.13
N GLY A 363 11.46 -32.70 1.94
CA GLY A 363 10.32 -33.12 1.14
C GLY A 363 10.69 -33.43 -0.29
N PHE A 364 11.53 -32.60 -0.90
CA PHE A 364 12.05 -32.81 -2.26
C PHE A 364 12.89 -34.09 -2.37
N LEU A 365 13.79 -34.32 -1.40
CA LEU A 365 14.62 -35.52 -1.37
C LEU A 365 13.79 -36.80 -1.23
N LEU A 366 12.79 -36.80 -0.33
CA LEU A 366 11.90 -37.95 -0.14
C LEU A 366 11.12 -38.26 -1.43
N VAL A 367 10.62 -37.23 -2.12
CA VAL A 367 9.93 -37.38 -3.40
C VAL A 367 10.86 -37.94 -4.48
N ILE A 368 12.09 -37.45 -4.59
CA ILE A 368 13.08 -37.96 -5.55
C ILE A 368 13.35 -39.45 -5.33
N ILE A 369 13.58 -39.85 -4.07
CA ILE A 369 13.84 -41.24 -3.71
C ILE A 369 12.62 -42.10 -4.04
N PHE A 370 11.43 -41.69 -3.64
CA PHE A 370 10.19 -42.42 -3.92
C PHE A 370 9.97 -42.63 -5.42
N MET A 371 10.10 -41.58 -6.23
CA MET A 371 9.90 -41.64 -7.67
C MET A 371 10.94 -42.54 -8.35
N PHE A 372 12.19 -42.44 -7.92
CA PHE A 372 13.26 -43.31 -8.47
C PHE A 372 13.04 -44.79 -8.14
N LEU A 373 12.71 -45.11 -6.90
CA LEU A 373 12.48 -46.48 -6.47
C LEU A 373 11.26 -47.13 -7.15
N LYS A 374 10.18 -46.39 -7.29
CA LYS A 374 8.91 -46.90 -7.82
C LYS A 374 8.86 -46.94 -9.35
N TYR A 375 9.35 -45.90 -10.03
CA TYR A 375 9.22 -45.74 -11.48
C TYR A 375 10.53 -45.77 -12.25
N LYS A 376 11.67 -46.00 -11.60
CA LYS A 376 13.00 -46.15 -12.22
C LYS A 376 13.30 -45.02 -13.21
N VAL A 377 13.45 -45.33 -14.52
CA VAL A 377 13.80 -44.35 -15.56
C VAL A 377 12.71 -43.28 -15.73
N PHE A 378 11.44 -43.64 -15.67
CA PHE A 378 10.34 -42.67 -15.71
C PHE A 378 10.35 -41.78 -14.46
N GLY A 379 10.71 -42.34 -13.29
CA GLY A 379 10.93 -41.58 -12.07
C GLY A 379 12.08 -40.58 -12.19
N LEU A 380 13.19 -40.97 -12.84
CA LEU A 380 14.30 -40.04 -13.11
C LEU A 380 13.85 -38.88 -14.01
N ILE A 381 13.08 -39.18 -15.06
CA ILE A 381 12.52 -38.12 -15.95
C ILE A 381 11.58 -37.22 -15.18
N ALA A 382 10.73 -37.77 -14.32
CA ALA A 382 9.84 -36.96 -13.46
C ALA A 382 10.63 -36.05 -12.50
N ASN A 383 11.71 -36.55 -11.90
CA ASN A 383 12.59 -35.79 -11.02
C ASN A 383 13.28 -34.63 -11.75
N ILE A 384 13.77 -34.84 -12.98
CA ILE A 384 14.32 -33.77 -13.83
C ILE A 384 13.23 -32.74 -14.14
N THR A 385 12.03 -33.19 -14.50
CA THR A 385 10.91 -32.33 -14.80
C THR A 385 10.48 -31.49 -13.57
N LEU A 386 10.51 -32.11 -12.39
CA LEU A 386 10.20 -31.43 -11.12
C LEU A 386 11.24 -30.35 -10.80
N LEU A 387 12.52 -30.61 -11.00
CA LEU A 387 13.56 -29.60 -10.83
C LEU A 387 13.38 -28.44 -11.79
N VAL A 388 13.10 -28.71 -13.06
CA VAL A 388 12.82 -27.64 -14.03
C VAL A 388 11.55 -26.88 -13.67
N ASN A 389 10.51 -27.56 -13.15
CA ASN A 389 9.28 -26.92 -12.68
C ASN A 389 9.55 -25.92 -11.55
N LEU A 390 10.42 -26.28 -10.60
CA LEU A 390 10.80 -25.38 -9.50
C LEU A 390 11.52 -24.13 -10.04
N PHE A 391 12.45 -24.29 -10.98
CA PHE A 391 13.09 -23.12 -11.62
C PHE A 391 12.11 -22.28 -12.44
N LEU A 392 11.16 -22.88 -13.14
CA LEU A 392 10.11 -22.15 -13.85
C LEU A 392 9.27 -21.32 -12.87
N LEU A 393 8.87 -21.91 -11.75
CA LEU A 393 8.09 -21.24 -10.71
C LEU A 393 8.86 -20.05 -10.14
N VAL A 394 10.09 -20.26 -9.68
CA VAL A 394 10.94 -19.17 -9.13
C VAL A 394 11.21 -18.12 -10.20
N GLY A 395 11.49 -18.51 -11.43
CA GLY A 395 11.74 -17.57 -12.53
C GLY A 395 10.52 -16.69 -12.85
N ILE A 396 9.29 -17.24 -12.82
CA ILE A 396 8.06 -16.46 -12.98
C ILE A 396 7.86 -15.52 -11.80
N LEU A 397 8.05 -15.98 -10.56
CA LEU A 397 7.94 -15.12 -9.37
C LEU A 397 8.96 -13.97 -9.43
N THR A 398 10.17 -14.21 -9.94
CA THR A 398 11.21 -13.19 -10.14
C THR A 398 10.79 -12.14 -11.17
N ILE A 399 10.22 -12.53 -12.32
CA ILE A 399 9.77 -11.58 -13.35
C ILE A 399 8.71 -10.64 -12.82
N PHE A 400 7.78 -11.17 -12.03
CA PHE A 400 6.68 -10.39 -11.45
C PHE A 400 7.06 -9.70 -10.14
N GLU A 401 8.32 -9.84 -9.67
CA GLU A 401 8.76 -9.29 -8.38
C GLU A 401 7.77 -9.66 -7.25
N ALA A 402 7.30 -10.92 -7.30
CA ALA A 402 6.25 -11.38 -6.39
C ALA A 402 6.78 -11.50 -4.96
N THR A 403 5.97 -11.10 -3.99
CA THR A 403 6.32 -11.19 -2.57
C THR A 403 6.16 -12.62 -2.06
N LEU A 404 7.27 -13.25 -1.70
CA LEU A 404 7.31 -14.58 -1.09
C LEU A 404 7.06 -14.46 0.41
N THR A 405 6.05 -15.14 0.91
CA THR A 405 5.66 -15.18 2.32
C THR A 405 5.88 -16.57 2.89
N LEU A 406 5.83 -16.75 4.22
CA LEU A 406 5.95 -18.08 4.84
C LEU A 406 4.89 -19.07 4.31
N PRO A 407 3.58 -18.71 4.23
CA PRO A 407 2.61 -19.53 3.50
C PRO A 407 2.94 -19.71 2.01
N GLY A 408 3.61 -18.74 1.37
CA GLY A 408 4.08 -18.86 -0.01
C GLY A 408 5.11 -19.97 -0.18
N ILE A 409 6.05 -20.13 0.76
CA ILE A 409 6.98 -21.28 0.80
C ILE A 409 6.20 -22.60 0.92
N ALA A 410 5.19 -22.66 1.80
CA ALA A 410 4.31 -23.82 1.89
C ALA A 410 3.58 -24.11 0.56
N GLY A 411 3.19 -23.06 -0.19
CA GLY A 411 2.63 -23.16 -1.54
C GLY A 411 3.61 -23.78 -2.54
N ILE A 412 4.90 -23.45 -2.46
CA ILE A 412 5.95 -24.09 -3.28
C ILE A 412 6.05 -25.58 -2.95
N ILE A 413 6.08 -25.95 -1.67
CA ILE A 413 6.14 -27.35 -1.23
C ILE A 413 4.91 -28.13 -1.73
N LEU A 414 3.72 -27.53 -1.62
CA LEU A 414 2.49 -28.12 -2.13
C LEU A 414 2.54 -28.33 -3.65
N THR A 415 3.08 -27.36 -4.39
CA THR A 415 3.24 -27.46 -5.85
C THR A 415 4.18 -28.60 -6.25
N VAL A 416 5.25 -28.83 -5.50
CA VAL A 416 6.15 -30.00 -5.69
C VAL A 416 5.34 -31.29 -5.58
N GLY A 417 4.49 -31.43 -4.58
CA GLY A 417 3.60 -32.59 -4.42
C GLY A 417 2.64 -32.77 -5.61
N MET A 418 1.95 -31.70 -6.02
CA MET A 418 1.00 -31.72 -7.14
C MET A 418 1.68 -32.06 -8.49
N ALA A 419 2.91 -31.57 -8.72
CA ALA A 419 3.66 -31.86 -9.93
C ALA A 419 4.05 -33.33 -10.02
N VAL A 420 4.38 -33.94 -8.90
CA VAL A 420 4.68 -35.39 -8.81
C VAL A 420 3.42 -36.21 -9.01
N ASP A 421 2.33 -35.86 -8.37
CA ASP A 421 1.03 -36.53 -8.49
C ASP A 421 0.57 -36.61 -9.95
N ALA A 422 0.66 -35.48 -10.68
CA ALA A 422 0.35 -35.45 -12.10
C ALA A 422 1.19 -36.45 -12.94
N ASN A 423 2.50 -36.55 -12.65
CA ASN A 423 3.36 -37.51 -13.32
C ASN A 423 3.01 -38.97 -12.93
N VAL A 424 2.71 -39.21 -11.64
CA VAL A 424 2.30 -40.54 -11.14
C VAL A 424 1.02 -41.01 -11.83
N LEU A 425 -0.01 -40.13 -11.92
CA LEU A 425 -1.26 -40.44 -12.61
C LEU A 425 -1.03 -40.83 -14.09
N ILE A 426 -0.15 -40.11 -14.77
CA ILE A 426 0.20 -40.41 -16.15
C ILE A 426 0.93 -41.77 -16.24
N PHE A 427 1.91 -42.04 -15.38
CA PHE A 427 2.70 -43.25 -15.42
C PHE A 427 1.87 -44.50 -15.07
N GLU A 428 1.03 -44.43 -14.04
CA GLU A 428 0.12 -45.54 -13.73
C GLU A 428 -0.87 -45.77 -14.88
N ARG A 429 -1.35 -44.71 -15.53
CA ARG A 429 -2.24 -44.84 -16.69
C ARG A 429 -1.50 -45.47 -17.89
N ILE A 430 -0.27 -45.08 -18.18
CA ILE A 430 0.55 -45.71 -19.21
C ILE A 430 0.75 -47.20 -18.91
N LYS A 431 0.98 -47.53 -17.65
CA LYS A 431 1.16 -48.92 -17.19
C LYS A 431 -0.11 -49.76 -17.38
N GLU A 432 -1.28 -49.21 -17.02
CA GLU A 432 -2.58 -49.87 -17.30
C GLU A 432 -2.83 -50.06 -18.79
N GLU A 433 -2.54 -49.07 -19.62
CA GLU A 433 -2.72 -49.20 -21.07
C GLU A 433 -1.69 -50.10 -21.72
N SER A 434 -0.46 -50.22 -21.16
CA SER A 434 0.57 -51.14 -21.67
C SER A 434 0.24 -52.64 -21.47
N ILE A 435 -0.69 -52.95 -20.55
CA ILE A 435 -1.24 -54.31 -20.39
C ILE A 435 -2.25 -54.63 -21.50
N LYS A 436 -2.97 -53.62 -22.00
CA LYS A 436 -4.00 -53.78 -23.03
C LYS A 436 -3.45 -53.71 -24.45
N GLU A 437 -2.46 -52.86 -24.64
CA GLU A 437 -1.89 -52.54 -25.95
C GLU A 437 -0.49 -53.18 -26.10
N LYS A 438 -0.28 -53.97 -27.14
CA LYS A 438 1.03 -54.56 -27.43
C LYS A 438 2.08 -53.53 -27.89
N ASN A 439 1.66 -52.35 -28.30
CA ASN A 439 2.55 -51.30 -28.77
C ASN A 439 2.79 -50.25 -27.70
N ASN A 440 4.00 -50.15 -27.20
CA ASN A 440 4.43 -49.20 -26.18
C ASN A 440 4.16 -47.73 -26.53
N ILE A 441 4.21 -47.39 -27.82
CA ILE A 441 3.96 -46.03 -28.32
C ILE A 441 2.47 -45.67 -28.17
N ILE A 442 1.59 -46.63 -28.51
CA ILE A 442 0.13 -46.45 -28.40
C ILE A 442 -0.26 -46.37 -26.92
N ALA A 443 0.26 -47.27 -26.09
CA ALA A 443 0.01 -47.24 -24.65
C ALA A 443 0.42 -45.91 -24.01
N PHE A 444 1.59 -45.37 -24.41
CA PHE A 444 2.08 -44.07 -23.94
C PHE A 444 1.16 -42.94 -24.36
N ASP A 445 0.80 -42.82 -25.64
CA ASP A 445 -0.04 -41.73 -26.14
C ASP A 445 -1.46 -41.80 -25.53
N THR A 446 -2.03 -43.01 -25.42
CA THR A 446 -3.34 -43.24 -24.79
C THR A 446 -3.30 -42.91 -23.31
N GLY A 447 -2.24 -43.23 -22.58
CA GLY A 447 -2.05 -42.92 -21.18
C GLY A 447 -2.09 -41.38 -20.93
N TYR A 448 -1.34 -40.60 -21.73
CA TYR A 448 -1.36 -39.14 -21.67
C TYR A 448 -2.71 -38.55 -22.02
N VAL A 449 -3.41 -39.07 -23.01
CA VAL A 449 -4.74 -38.56 -23.41
C VAL A 449 -5.79 -38.86 -22.36
N LYS A 450 -5.82 -40.06 -21.79
CA LYS A 450 -6.83 -40.47 -20.80
C LYS A 450 -6.61 -39.84 -19.42
N SER A 451 -5.36 -39.55 -19.02
CA SER A 451 -5.06 -38.87 -17.75
C SER A 451 -5.30 -37.34 -17.81
N LYS A 452 -5.37 -36.76 -19.04
CA LYS A 452 -5.44 -35.32 -19.23
C LYS A 452 -6.61 -34.66 -18.50
N THR A 453 -7.81 -35.22 -18.63
CA THR A 453 -9.03 -34.65 -18.04
C THR A 453 -8.93 -34.63 -16.52
N ALA A 454 -8.55 -35.73 -15.89
CA ALA A 454 -8.41 -35.79 -14.43
C ALA A 454 -7.37 -34.78 -13.88
N ILE A 455 -6.23 -34.63 -14.56
CA ILE A 455 -5.19 -33.68 -14.16
C ILE A 455 -5.66 -32.24 -14.33
N LEU A 456 -6.32 -31.92 -15.44
CA LEU A 456 -6.86 -30.56 -15.68
C LEU A 456 -7.95 -30.20 -14.68
N ASP A 457 -8.90 -31.10 -14.43
CA ASP A 457 -10.01 -30.86 -13.53
C ASP A 457 -9.50 -30.62 -12.08
N ALA A 458 -8.56 -31.43 -11.60
CA ALA A 458 -7.94 -31.24 -10.29
C ALA A 458 -7.19 -29.90 -10.18
N ASN A 459 -6.44 -29.51 -11.21
CA ASN A 459 -5.72 -28.24 -11.22
C ASN A 459 -6.62 -27.02 -11.37
N ILE A 460 -7.72 -27.13 -12.15
CA ILE A 460 -8.71 -26.05 -12.30
C ILE A 460 -9.42 -25.78 -10.97
N THR A 461 -9.85 -26.81 -10.25
CA THR A 461 -10.48 -26.63 -8.93
C THR A 461 -9.54 -25.94 -7.93
N THR A 462 -8.28 -26.32 -7.90
CA THR A 462 -7.26 -25.68 -7.05
C THR A 462 -6.97 -24.24 -7.50
N LEU A 463 -6.95 -23.98 -8.82
CA LEU A 463 -6.77 -22.63 -9.35
C LEU A 463 -7.93 -21.70 -8.97
N ILE A 464 -9.18 -22.18 -9.00
CA ILE A 464 -10.34 -21.42 -8.52
C ILE A 464 -10.16 -21.04 -7.05
N ALA A 465 -9.74 -21.99 -6.21
CA ALA A 465 -9.45 -21.69 -4.80
C ALA A 465 -8.33 -20.65 -4.65
N ALA A 466 -7.24 -20.75 -5.43
CA ALA A 466 -6.16 -19.78 -5.43
C ALA A 466 -6.65 -18.37 -5.85
N ILE A 467 -7.50 -18.26 -6.86
CA ILE A 467 -8.09 -16.99 -7.31
C ILE A 467 -8.96 -16.38 -6.20
N ILE A 468 -9.80 -17.16 -5.54
CA ILE A 468 -10.63 -16.70 -4.42
C ILE A 468 -9.73 -16.17 -3.29
N LEU A 469 -8.69 -16.92 -2.91
CA LEU A 469 -7.74 -16.52 -1.88
C LEU A 469 -6.97 -15.25 -2.27
N PHE A 470 -6.68 -15.03 -3.55
CA PHE A 470 -6.02 -13.81 -4.04
C PHE A 470 -6.88 -12.56 -3.83
N PHE A 471 -8.17 -12.64 -4.14
CA PHE A 471 -9.08 -11.49 -4.01
C PHE A 471 -9.56 -11.26 -2.57
N MET A 472 -9.79 -12.34 -1.81
CA MET A 472 -10.32 -12.27 -0.44
C MET A 472 -9.23 -12.22 0.63
N GLY A 473 -8.02 -12.69 0.31
CA GLY A 473 -6.89 -12.77 1.23
C GLY A 473 -6.17 -11.43 1.44
N SER A 474 -5.39 -11.37 2.51
CA SER A 474 -4.49 -10.24 2.83
C SER A 474 -3.07 -10.76 3.03
N GLY A 475 -2.06 -9.89 2.80
CA GLY A 475 -0.66 -10.13 3.09
C GLY A 475 -0.20 -11.56 2.79
N PRO A 476 0.11 -12.35 3.85
CA PRO A 476 0.64 -13.72 3.70
C PRO A 476 -0.24 -14.66 2.88
N ILE A 477 -1.57 -14.57 2.99
CA ILE A 477 -2.51 -15.41 2.23
C ILE A 477 -2.45 -15.08 0.73
N LYS A 478 -2.26 -13.82 0.38
CA LYS A 478 -2.08 -13.38 -1.01
C LYS A 478 -0.81 -13.96 -1.61
N GLY A 479 0.30 -13.92 -0.87
CA GLY A 479 1.55 -14.55 -1.27
C GLY A 479 1.39 -16.05 -1.55
N PHE A 480 0.72 -16.79 -0.65
CA PHE A 480 0.37 -18.19 -0.87
C PHE A 480 -0.44 -18.40 -2.16
N SER A 481 -1.47 -17.59 -2.39
CA SER A 481 -2.35 -17.74 -3.55
C SER A 481 -1.61 -17.51 -4.87
N VAL A 482 -0.67 -16.55 -4.91
CA VAL A 482 0.17 -16.27 -6.08
C VAL A 482 1.11 -17.44 -6.36
N THR A 483 1.83 -17.93 -5.35
CA THR A 483 2.74 -19.08 -5.53
C THR A 483 1.99 -20.34 -5.97
N LEU A 484 0.79 -20.58 -5.41
CA LEU A 484 -0.03 -21.72 -5.79
C LEU A 484 -0.54 -21.60 -7.24
N ALA A 485 -1.06 -20.43 -7.64
CA ALA A 485 -1.53 -20.21 -9.01
C ALA A 485 -0.39 -20.36 -10.03
N VAL A 486 0.75 -19.71 -9.80
CA VAL A 486 1.94 -19.84 -10.65
C VAL A 486 2.40 -21.29 -10.71
N GLY A 487 2.42 -21.98 -9.55
CA GLY A 487 2.79 -23.38 -9.44
C GLY A 487 1.91 -24.31 -10.27
N ILE A 488 0.61 -24.07 -10.32
CA ILE A 488 -0.32 -24.84 -11.17
C ILE A 488 0.03 -24.64 -12.65
N PHE A 489 0.26 -23.43 -13.11
CA PHE A 489 0.61 -23.16 -14.51
C PHE A 489 1.96 -23.81 -14.89
N THR A 490 2.96 -23.68 -14.02
CA THR A 490 4.28 -24.29 -14.27
C THR A 490 4.23 -25.82 -14.23
N THR A 491 3.40 -26.39 -13.35
CA THR A 491 3.16 -27.85 -13.29
C THR A 491 2.52 -28.36 -14.57
N LEU A 492 1.45 -27.73 -15.05
CA LEU A 492 0.82 -28.14 -16.30
C LEU A 492 1.77 -28.01 -17.48
N PHE A 493 2.54 -26.93 -17.56
CA PHE A 493 3.57 -26.78 -18.59
C PHE A 493 4.64 -27.87 -18.50
N SER A 494 5.19 -28.11 -17.33
CA SER A 494 6.25 -29.09 -17.10
C SER A 494 5.80 -30.51 -17.45
N VAL A 495 4.58 -30.89 -17.05
CA VAL A 495 4.04 -32.23 -17.28
C VAL A 495 3.70 -32.46 -18.75
N TYR A 496 3.00 -31.52 -19.40
CA TYR A 496 2.52 -31.74 -20.78
C TYR A 496 3.55 -31.40 -21.86
N PHE A 497 4.55 -30.58 -21.54
CA PHE A 497 5.59 -30.25 -22.53
C PHE A 497 6.92 -30.93 -22.18
N ILE A 498 7.45 -30.78 -20.97
CA ILE A 498 8.80 -31.27 -20.62
C ILE A 498 8.78 -32.78 -20.35
N ALA A 499 7.94 -33.24 -19.40
CA ALA A 499 7.88 -34.66 -19.05
C ALA A 499 7.44 -35.49 -20.26
N ARG A 500 6.42 -35.04 -20.99
CA ARG A 500 5.95 -35.73 -22.19
C ARG A 500 7.02 -35.81 -23.29
N MET A 501 7.81 -34.75 -23.46
CA MET A 501 8.93 -34.73 -24.40
C MET A 501 10.00 -35.74 -24.02
N LEU A 502 10.48 -35.67 -22.76
CA LEU A 502 11.54 -36.56 -22.29
C LEU A 502 11.12 -38.03 -22.28
N THR A 503 9.92 -38.33 -21.78
CA THR A 503 9.37 -39.69 -21.78
C THR A 503 9.10 -40.19 -23.21
N GLY A 504 8.60 -39.36 -24.10
CA GLY A 504 8.38 -39.68 -25.51
C GLY A 504 9.69 -40.02 -26.24
N LEU A 505 10.77 -39.27 -25.99
CA LEU A 505 12.10 -39.55 -26.54
C LEU A 505 12.63 -40.89 -26.02
N TYR A 506 12.44 -41.17 -24.73
CA TYR A 506 12.85 -42.45 -24.13
C TYR A 506 12.08 -43.63 -24.71
N VAL A 507 10.75 -43.54 -24.80
CA VAL A 507 9.87 -44.60 -25.38
C VAL A 507 10.19 -44.83 -26.86
N SER A 508 10.43 -43.76 -27.63
CA SER A 508 10.78 -43.88 -29.05
C SER A 508 12.10 -44.62 -29.30
N LYS A 509 13.06 -44.47 -28.38
CA LYS A 509 14.36 -45.14 -28.43
C LYS A 509 14.31 -46.63 -27.98
N ASN A 510 13.32 -46.97 -27.13
CA ASN A 510 13.18 -48.30 -26.52
C ASN A 510 11.89 -49.01 -26.95
N LYS A 511 11.52 -48.94 -28.23
CA LYS A 511 10.26 -49.48 -28.79
C LYS A 511 10.03 -50.96 -28.56
N GLU A 512 11.14 -51.76 -28.51
CA GLU A 512 11.13 -53.22 -28.49
C GLU A 512 11.26 -53.80 -27.09
N LYS A 513 11.29 -52.98 -26.02
CA LYS A 513 11.35 -53.49 -24.66
C LYS A 513 10.01 -54.07 -24.22
N ASP A 514 10.01 -55.29 -23.65
CA ASP A 514 8.81 -55.98 -23.16
C ASP A 514 8.08 -55.23 -22.02
N LYS A 515 8.78 -54.42 -21.26
CA LYS A 515 8.22 -53.57 -20.22
C LYS A 515 8.89 -52.20 -20.22
N LEU A 516 8.09 -51.12 -20.30
CA LEU A 516 8.55 -49.74 -20.27
C LEU A 516 8.70 -49.20 -18.83
N ILE A 517 7.83 -49.62 -17.92
CA ILE A 517 7.76 -49.20 -16.53
C ILE A 517 7.85 -50.39 -15.59
#